data_c0b153a2aa99c659d457ca16f7e39337
#
_entry.id   c0b153a2aa99c659d457ca16f7e39337
#
_cell.length_a   1.000
_cell.length_b   1.000
_cell.length_c   1.000
_cell.angle_alpha   90.00
_cell.angle_beta   90.00
_cell.angle_gamma   90.00
#
_symmetry.space_group_name_H-M   'P 1'
#
loop_
_entity.id
_entity.type
_entity.pdbx_description
1 polymer ?
#
loop_
_entity_poly.entity_id
_entity_poly.type
_entity_poly.pdbx_seq_one_letter_code
_entity_poly.pdbx_strand_id
1 'polypeptide(L)'
;MNIENLISGNKNKIVNIAVVLFAFIVAFKIYGKQQIDIANLKSVAELETKKNGVLGEIGLLEKKLGSLKRAINSKDVSLIMNSVGTVAKDNGVKVVSFKPQSEKDFPVYTKYSFDLLVSSSTYHKIAKFISVLESSPDIYMVESINIINSAVVNENPKIDVQLMLSTVLMKD
;
A
#
# COMPACT_ATOMS: atom_id res chain seq x y z
N MET A 1 -84.20 -13.68 7.18
CA MET A 1 -83.63 -12.60 6.35
C MET A 1 -82.77 -13.30 5.31
N ASN A 2 -83.25 -13.43 4.06
CA ASN A 2 -82.62 -14.28 3.05
C ASN A 2 -81.41 -13.54 2.43
N ILE A 3 -80.20 -14.09 2.65
CA ILE A 3 -78.93 -13.60 2.14
C ILE A 3 -78.95 -13.50 0.59
N GLU A 4 -79.74 -14.36 -0.08
CA GLU A 4 -79.86 -14.35 -1.54
C GLU A 4 -80.50 -13.06 -2.11
N ASN A 5 -81.45 -12.44 -1.42
CA ASN A 5 -82.10 -11.19 -1.86
C ASN A 5 -81.23 -9.96 -1.66
N LEU A 6 -80.31 -10.01 -0.71
CA LEU A 6 -79.28 -8.96 -0.48
C LEU A 6 -78.18 -9.00 -1.56
N ILE A 7 -77.88 -10.20 -2.05
CA ILE A 7 -76.82 -10.40 -3.08
C ILE A 7 -77.35 -10.00 -4.46
N SER A 8 -78.62 -10.31 -4.79
CA SER A 8 -79.13 -10.01 -6.12
C SER A 8 -79.39 -8.52 -6.38
N GLY A 9 -79.81 -7.75 -5.36
CA GLY A 9 -80.01 -6.29 -5.48
C GLY A 9 -78.72 -5.44 -5.53
N ASN A 10 -77.60 -5.97 -5.02
CA ASN A 10 -76.35 -5.25 -4.95
C ASN A 10 -75.21 -5.91 -5.73
N LYS A 11 -75.52 -6.83 -6.63
CA LYS A 11 -74.53 -7.64 -7.36
C LYS A 11 -73.46 -6.82 -8.02
N ASN A 12 -73.81 -5.72 -8.67
CA ASN A 12 -72.82 -4.82 -9.31
C ASN A 12 -71.89 -4.08 -8.31
N LYS A 13 -72.41 -3.74 -7.13
CA LYS A 13 -71.65 -3.11 -6.08
C LYS A 13 -70.63 -4.07 -5.46
N ILE A 14 -71.06 -5.33 -5.24
CA ILE A 14 -70.21 -6.39 -4.70
C ILE A 14 -69.06 -6.71 -5.68
N VAL A 15 -69.35 -6.80 -6.98
CA VAL A 15 -68.35 -7.03 -8.02
C VAL A 15 -67.32 -5.87 -8.09
N ASN A 16 -67.86 -4.64 -8.04
CA ASN A 16 -66.97 -3.47 -8.05
C ASN A 16 -66.02 -3.43 -6.82
N ILE A 17 -66.52 -3.75 -5.62
CA ILE A 17 -65.73 -3.84 -4.41
C ILE A 17 -64.70 -4.96 -4.52
N ALA A 18 -65.07 -6.13 -5.05
CA ALA A 18 -64.14 -7.25 -5.26
C ALA A 18 -63.01 -6.89 -6.23
N VAL A 19 -63.31 -6.19 -7.33
CA VAL A 19 -62.31 -5.71 -8.30
C VAL A 19 -61.34 -4.72 -7.66
N VAL A 20 -61.86 -3.77 -6.86
CA VAL A 20 -61.00 -2.81 -6.16
C VAL A 20 -60.09 -3.51 -5.15
N LEU A 21 -60.61 -4.46 -4.35
CA LEU A 21 -59.82 -5.25 -3.41
C LEU A 21 -58.75 -6.07 -4.14
N PHE A 22 -59.10 -6.70 -5.27
CA PHE A 22 -58.12 -7.43 -6.07
C PHE A 22 -57.01 -6.52 -6.62
N ALA A 23 -57.38 -5.34 -7.12
CA ALA A 23 -56.39 -4.35 -7.59
C ALA A 23 -55.43 -3.91 -6.45
N PHE A 24 -55.96 -3.72 -5.23
CA PHE A 24 -55.13 -3.40 -4.06
C PHE A 24 -54.15 -4.53 -3.72
N ILE A 25 -54.57 -5.78 -3.74
CA ILE A 25 -53.72 -6.94 -3.45
C ILE A 25 -52.61 -7.05 -4.48
N VAL A 26 -52.90 -6.87 -5.77
CA VAL A 26 -51.93 -6.90 -6.86
C VAL A 26 -50.92 -5.74 -6.71
N ALA A 27 -51.41 -4.52 -6.46
CA ALA A 27 -50.57 -3.35 -6.24
C ALA A 27 -49.62 -3.56 -5.06
N PHE A 28 -50.12 -4.12 -3.96
CA PHE A 28 -49.29 -4.39 -2.76
C PHE A 28 -48.21 -5.45 -3.03
N LYS A 29 -48.50 -6.49 -3.79
CA LYS A 29 -47.54 -7.51 -4.21
C LYS A 29 -46.47 -6.93 -5.13
N ILE A 30 -46.83 -6.10 -6.09
CA ILE A 30 -45.90 -5.44 -7.00
C ILE A 30 -44.98 -4.50 -6.21
N TYR A 31 -45.56 -3.69 -5.32
CA TYR A 31 -44.79 -2.76 -4.48
C TYR A 31 -43.78 -3.48 -3.58
N GLY A 32 -44.20 -4.56 -2.92
CA GLY A 32 -43.32 -5.37 -2.08
C GLY A 32 -42.19 -5.99 -2.87
N LYS A 33 -42.45 -6.49 -4.08
CA LYS A 33 -41.38 -7.04 -4.95
C LYS A 33 -40.38 -5.96 -5.39
N GLN A 34 -40.86 -4.78 -5.79
CA GLN A 34 -40.00 -3.66 -6.17
C GLN A 34 -39.08 -3.20 -5.04
N GLN A 35 -39.56 -3.18 -3.79
CA GLN A 35 -38.74 -2.82 -2.62
C GLN A 35 -37.57 -3.80 -2.42
N ILE A 36 -37.84 -5.10 -2.60
CA ILE A 36 -36.81 -6.14 -2.49
C ILE A 36 -35.79 -5.99 -3.63
N ASP A 37 -36.26 -5.77 -4.85
CA ASP A 37 -35.36 -5.59 -6.00
C ASP A 37 -34.48 -4.33 -5.86
N ILE A 38 -35.01 -3.23 -5.35
CA ILE A 38 -34.28 -2.00 -5.06
C ILE A 38 -33.23 -2.24 -3.97
N ALA A 39 -33.58 -2.98 -2.90
CA ALA A 39 -32.62 -3.31 -1.84
C ALA A 39 -31.47 -4.19 -2.36
N ASN A 40 -31.78 -5.17 -3.19
CA ASN A 40 -30.79 -6.04 -3.84
C ASN A 40 -29.86 -5.23 -4.78
N LEU A 41 -30.44 -4.35 -5.60
CA LEU A 41 -29.64 -3.50 -6.50
C LEU A 41 -28.72 -2.56 -5.72
N LYS A 42 -29.17 -1.99 -4.59
CA LYS A 42 -28.31 -1.18 -3.72
C LYS A 42 -27.14 -1.99 -3.15
N SER A 43 -27.41 -3.19 -2.66
CA SER A 43 -26.35 -4.04 -2.10
C SER A 43 -25.32 -4.45 -3.16
N VAL A 44 -25.74 -4.74 -4.37
CA VAL A 44 -24.86 -5.05 -5.50
C VAL A 44 -24.02 -3.81 -5.87
N ALA A 45 -24.63 -2.63 -5.97
CA ALA A 45 -23.92 -1.39 -6.27
C ALA A 45 -22.89 -1.03 -5.19
N GLU A 46 -23.18 -1.25 -3.92
CA GLU A 46 -22.22 -1.08 -2.83
C GLU A 46 -21.04 -2.05 -2.92
N LEU A 47 -21.32 -3.31 -3.25
CA LEU A 47 -20.29 -4.33 -3.45
C LEU A 47 -19.39 -3.99 -4.65
N GLU A 48 -19.97 -3.53 -5.76
CA GLU A 48 -19.19 -3.07 -6.92
C GLU A 48 -18.32 -1.85 -6.61
N THR A 49 -18.86 -0.90 -5.84
CA THR A 49 -18.10 0.29 -5.42
C THR A 49 -16.90 -0.11 -4.55
N LYS A 50 -17.10 -1.01 -3.58
CA LYS A 50 -16.03 -1.56 -2.74
C LYS A 50 -15.00 -2.32 -3.58
N LYS A 51 -15.45 -3.17 -4.50
CA LYS A 51 -14.58 -3.92 -5.41
C LYS A 51 -13.72 -3.00 -6.29
N ASN A 52 -14.31 -1.95 -6.84
CA ASN A 52 -13.59 -0.96 -7.65
C ASN A 52 -12.57 -0.17 -6.81
N GLY A 53 -12.89 0.15 -5.54
CA GLY A 53 -11.93 0.75 -4.60
C GLY A 53 -10.72 -0.14 -4.37
N VAL A 54 -10.94 -1.43 -4.06
CA VAL A 54 -9.86 -2.40 -3.86
C VAL A 54 -9.04 -2.60 -5.14
N LEU A 55 -9.68 -2.67 -6.31
CA LEU A 55 -8.95 -2.77 -7.59
C LEU A 55 -8.09 -1.53 -7.86
N GLY A 56 -8.57 -0.33 -7.48
CA GLY A 56 -7.77 0.89 -7.55
C GLY A 56 -6.54 0.86 -6.65
N GLU A 57 -6.68 0.36 -5.41
CA GLU A 57 -5.56 0.19 -4.48
C GLU A 57 -4.55 -0.85 -5.00
N ILE A 58 -5.02 -1.98 -5.52
CA ILE A 58 -4.16 -3.00 -6.13
C ILE A 58 -3.37 -2.40 -7.29
N GLY A 59 -4.02 -1.66 -8.20
CA GLY A 59 -3.34 -1.01 -9.32
C GLY A 59 -2.27 0.01 -8.90
N LEU A 60 -2.52 0.75 -7.81
CA LEU A 60 -1.51 1.65 -7.23
C LEU A 60 -0.35 0.88 -6.60
N LEU A 61 -0.61 -0.22 -5.91
CA LEU A 61 0.41 -1.08 -5.34
C LEU A 61 1.25 -1.76 -6.43
N GLU A 62 0.63 -2.27 -7.49
CA GLU A 62 1.31 -2.85 -8.65
C GLU A 62 2.21 -1.82 -9.35
N LYS A 63 1.73 -0.58 -9.51
CA LYS A 63 2.53 0.49 -10.10
C LYS A 63 3.72 0.86 -9.22
N LYS A 64 3.55 0.92 -7.89
CA LYS A 64 4.64 1.10 -6.94
C LYS A 64 5.61 -0.08 -6.98
N LEU A 65 5.10 -1.30 -6.98
CA LEU A 65 5.93 -2.51 -7.08
C LEU A 65 6.71 -2.54 -8.40
N GLY A 66 6.09 -2.19 -9.51
CA GLY A 66 6.73 -2.11 -10.82
C GLY A 66 7.80 -1.02 -10.92
N SER A 67 7.63 0.11 -10.23
CA SER A 67 8.68 1.14 -10.13
C SER A 67 9.83 0.69 -9.24
N LEU A 68 9.53 0.07 -8.11
CA LEU A 68 10.54 -0.55 -7.23
C LEU A 68 11.29 -1.67 -7.95
N LYS A 69 10.59 -2.56 -8.65
CA LYS A 69 11.21 -3.66 -9.40
C LYS A 69 12.16 -3.13 -10.49
N ARG A 70 11.81 -2.06 -11.21
CA ARG A 70 12.69 -1.41 -12.19
C ARG A 70 13.91 -0.75 -11.55
N ALA A 71 13.75 -0.09 -10.41
CA ALA A 71 14.86 0.50 -9.68
C ALA A 71 15.82 -0.56 -9.13
N ILE A 72 15.29 -1.74 -8.81
CA ILE A 72 16.03 -2.86 -8.20
C ILE A 72 16.75 -3.73 -9.26
N ASN A 73 16.13 -3.97 -10.44
CA ASN A 73 16.69 -4.87 -11.47
C ASN A 73 17.92 -4.32 -12.23
N SER A 74 18.28 -3.05 -12.05
CA SER A 74 19.43 -2.42 -12.74
C SER A 74 20.65 -2.22 -11.84
N LYS A 75 20.70 -2.81 -10.65
CA LYS A 75 21.76 -2.48 -9.68
C LYS A 75 23.02 -3.31 -9.87
N ASP A 76 23.92 -2.76 -10.66
CA ASP A 76 25.35 -3.02 -10.52
C ASP A 76 25.84 -2.45 -9.17
N VAL A 77 26.76 -3.15 -8.51
CA VAL A 77 27.42 -2.70 -7.25
C VAL A 77 27.96 -1.27 -7.38
N SER A 78 28.44 -0.91 -8.56
CA SER A 78 28.90 0.45 -8.89
C SER A 78 27.82 1.51 -8.77
N LEU A 79 26.58 1.20 -9.15
CA LEU A 79 25.44 2.12 -9.01
C LEU A 79 25.04 2.30 -7.56
N ILE A 80 25.10 1.22 -6.77
CA ILE A 80 24.84 1.28 -5.32
C ILE A 80 25.88 2.19 -4.66
N MET A 81 27.19 2.00 -4.99
CA MET A 81 28.26 2.85 -4.46
C MET A 81 28.06 4.32 -4.81
N ASN A 82 27.71 4.61 -6.05
CA ASN A 82 27.47 5.99 -6.51
C ASN A 82 26.26 6.62 -5.80
N SER A 83 25.15 5.88 -5.66
CA SER A 83 23.95 6.35 -4.95
C SER A 83 24.26 6.67 -3.49
N VAL A 84 24.86 5.73 -2.76
CA VAL A 84 25.26 5.91 -1.36
C VAL A 84 26.27 7.07 -1.22
N GLY A 85 27.26 7.16 -2.14
CA GLY A 85 28.24 8.24 -2.16
C GLY A 85 27.62 9.62 -2.36
N THR A 86 26.63 9.73 -3.23
CA THR A 86 25.87 10.98 -3.48
C THR A 86 25.10 11.40 -2.23
N VAL A 87 24.34 10.48 -1.65
CA VAL A 87 23.58 10.74 -0.41
C VAL A 87 24.52 11.14 0.74
N ALA A 88 25.67 10.51 0.87
CA ALA A 88 26.67 10.86 1.88
C ALA A 88 27.18 12.29 1.68
N LYS A 89 27.58 12.64 0.45
CA LYS A 89 28.08 13.97 0.08
C LYS A 89 27.05 15.06 0.37
N ASP A 90 25.79 14.84 -0.02
CA ASP A 90 24.69 15.80 0.15
C ASP A 90 24.37 16.05 1.63
N ASN A 91 24.66 15.09 2.51
CA ASN A 91 24.50 15.21 3.96
C ASN A 91 25.78 15.59 4.71
N GLY A 92 26.85 15.94 4.00
CA GLY A 92 28.14 16.35 4.59
C GLY A 92 28.84 15.22 5.35
N VAL A 93 28.67 13.97 4.87
CA VAL A 93 29.30 12.75 5.36
C VAL A 93 30.32 12.30 4.33
N LYS A 94 31.56 12.00 4.77
CA LYS A 94 32.62 11.48 3.92
C LYS A 94 32.61 9.95 3.97
N VAL A 95 32.47 9.29 2.84
CA VAL A 95 32.72 7.85 2.72
C VAL A 95 34.21 7.61 2.70
N VAL A 96 34.72 6.86 3.67
CA VAL A 96 36.14 6.50 3.81
C VAL A 96 36.42 5.16 3.14
N SER A 97 35.53 4.20 3.32
CA SER A 97 35.64 2.86 2.73
C SER A 97 34.24 2.31 2.43
N PHE A 98 34.11 1.60 1.33
CA PHE A 98 32.92 0.87 0.93
C PHE A 98 33.39 -0.51 0.44
N LYS A 99 33.02 -1.57 1.17
CA LYS A 99 33.44 -2.94 0.87
C LYS A 99 32.21 -3.83 0.72
N PRO A 100 32.03 -4.47 -0.44
CA PRO A 100 31.00 -5.48 -0.58
C PRO A 100 31.34 -6.69 0.32
N GLN A 101 30.32 -7.22 0.96
CA GLN A 101 30.34 -8.47 1.72
C GLN A 101 29.79 -9.61 0.86
N SER A 102 29.74 -10.82 1.43
CA SER A 102 29.16 -11.96 0.74
C SER A 102 27.68 -11.77 0.45
N GLU A 103 27.28 -12.13 -0.76
CA GLU A 103 25.89 -12.18 -1.18
C GLU A 103 25.17 -13.35 -0.49
N LYS A 104 23.91 -13.14 -0.10
CA LYS A 104 23.05 -14.23 0.38
C LYS A 104 21.88 -14.40 -0.59
N ASP A 105 21.83 -15.58 -1.16
CA ASP A 105 20.86 -15.93 -2.17
C ASP A 105 19.63 -16.61 -1.55
N PHE A 106 18.45 -16.07 -1.82
CA PHE A 106 17.15 -16.59 -1.39
C PHE A 106 16.30 -16.95 -2.63
N PRO A 107 15.24 -17.75 -2.50
CA PRO A 107 14.44 -18.18 -3.66
C PRO A 107 13.85 -17.03 -4.48
N VAL A 108 13.49 -15.91 -3.84
CA VAL A 108 12.76 -14.79 -4.45
C VAL A 108 13.64 -13.56 -4.63
N TYR A 109 14.72 -13.43 -3.85
CA TYR A 109 15.60 -12.26 -3.88
C TYR A 109 17.04 -12.64 -3.52
N THR A 110 17.99 -11.79 -3.92
CA THR A 110 19.38 -11.83 -3.47
C THR A 110 19.64 -10.64 -2.54
N LYS A 111 20.18 -10.89 -1.35
CA LYS A 111 20.58 -9.86 -0.41
C LYS A 111 22.04 -9.53 -0.59
N TYR A 112 22.33 -8.27 -0.86
CA TYR A 112 23.68 -7.70 -0.90
C TYR A 112 23.96 -6.98 0.41
N SER A 113 25.11 -7.25 1.00
CA SER A 113 25.55 -6.57 2.23
C SER A 113 26.85 -5.82 1.95
N PHE A 114 27.03 -4.67 2.58
CA PHE A 114 28.18 -3.80 2.42
C PHE A 114 28.67 -3.30 3.77
N ASP A 115 29.97 -3.28 3.94
CA ASP A 115 30.63 -2.66 5.07
C ASP A 115 31.05 -1.25 4.66
N LEU A 116 30.47 -0.25 5.30
CA LEU A 116 30.65 1.17 4.99
C LEU A 116 31.29 1.87 6.16
N LEU A 117 32.49 2.43 5.95
CA LEU A 117 33.14 3.32 6.91
C LEU A 117 32.89 4.77 6.48
N VAL A 118 32.22 5.52 7.34
CA VAL A 118 31.95 6.94 7.13
C VAL A 118 32.55 7.82 8.19
N SER A 119 32.87 9.05 7.82
CA SER A 119 33.39 10.07 8.71
C SER A 119 32.63 11.37 8.61
N SER A 120 32.35 12.01 9.73
CA SER A 120 31.67 13.31 9.77
C SER A 120 32.11 14.14 10.98
N SER A 121 31.79 15.42 10.92
CA SER A 121 32.07 16.35 12.04
C SER A 121 31.03 16.30 13.16
N THR A 122 29.82 15.73 12.90
CA THR A 122 28.75 15.69 13.89
C THR A 122 27.93 14.42 13.76
N TYR A 123 27.41 13.91 14.88
CA TYR A 123 26.44 12.80 14.92
C TYR A 123 25.16 13.10 14.12
N HIS A 124 24.70 14.35 14.17
CA HIS A 124 23.47 14.75 13.47
C HIS A 124 23.57 14.53 11.94
N LYS A 125 24.71 14.81 11.32
CA LYS A 125 24.93 14.56 9.90
C LYS A 125 24.88 13.08 9.57
N ILE A 126 25.46 12.22 10.43
CA ILE A 126 25.43 10.77 10.27
C ILE A 126 24.00 10.25 10.42
N ALA A 127 23.27 10.69 11.45
CA ALA A 127 21.88 10.31 11.66
C ALA A 127 20.98 10.73 10.48
N LYS A 128 21.17 11.94 9.96
CA LYS A 128 20.45 12.42 8.78
C LYS A 128 20.78 11.60 7.53
N PHE A 129 22.05 11.29 7.32
CA PHE A 129 22.50 10.42 6.23
C PHE A 129 21.82 9.04 6.29
N ILE A 130 21.79 8.40 7.45
CA ILE A 130 21.13 7.11 7.66
C ILE A 130 19.62 7.23 7.35
N SER A 131 18.96 8.25 7.90
CA SER A 131 17.52 8.47 7.66
C SER A 131 17.20 8.67 6.18
N VAL A 132 18.04 9.40 5.43
CA VAL A 132 17.87 9.61 3.99
C VAL A 132 18.09 8.31 3.22
N LEU A 133 19.09 7.50 3.60
CA LEU A 133 19.34 6.20 2.98
C LEU A 133 18.12 5.26 3.17
N GLU A 134 17.63 5.13 4.39
CA GLU A 134 16.49 4.24 4.69
C GLU A 134 15.17 4.73 4.08
N SER A 135 15.05 6.03 3.84
CA SER A 135 13.90 6.63 3.15
C SER A 135 14.02 6.57 1.61
N SER A 136 15.15 6.11 1.10
CA SER A 136 15.40 6.01 -0.34
C SER A 136 14.48 4.98 -1.00
N PRO A 137 13.98 5.24 -2.23
CA PRO A 137 13.24 4.24 -3.00
C PRO A 137 14.08 3.00 -3.35
N ASP A 138 15.38 3.08 -3.15
CA ASP A 138 16.35 2.01 -3.43
C ASP A 138 16.43 0.91 -2.36
N ILE A 139 15.60 0.93 -1.34
CA ILE A 139 15.50 -0.09 -0.28
C ILE A 139 16.89 -0.39 0.34
N TYR A 140 17.44 0.59 1.02
CA TYR A 140 18.61 0.37 1.87
C TYR A 140 18.16 0.12 3.31
N MET A 141 18.83 -0.80 3.99
CA MET A 141 18.62 -1.10 5.40
C MET A 141 19.97 -1.03 6.13
N VAL A 142 20.04 -0.26 7.18
CA VAL A 142 21.21 -0.22 8.07
C VAL A 142 21.04 -1.29 9.14
N GLU A 143 21.85 -2.35 9.07
CA GLU A 143 21.75 -3.51 9.98
C GLU A 143 22.50 -3.28 11.30
N SER A 144 23.63 -2.56 11.23
CA SER A 144 24.40 -2.24 12.42
C SER A 144 25.11 -0.90 12.28
N ILE A 145 25.31 -0.26 13.41
CA ILE A 145 26.04 1.01 13.55
C ILE A 145 27.07 0.83 14.65
N ASN A 146 28.33 1.01 14.33
CA ASN A 146 29.41 0.96 15.29
C ASN A 146 30.25 2.25 15.22
N ILE A 147 30.34 2.98 16.32
CA ILE A 147 31.15 4.17 16.42
C ILE A 147 32.57 3.74 16.79
N ILE A 148 33.53 3.88 15.86
CA ILE A 148 34.88 3.39 16.02
C ILE A 148 35.73 4.41 16.73
N ASN A 149 35.63 5.68 16.37
CA ASN A 149 36.44 6.74 16.93
C ASN A 149 35.72 8.09 16.92
N SER A 150 35.88 8.84 17.99
CA SER A 150 35.49 10.23 18.07
C SER A 150 36.70 11.02 18.59
N ALA A 151 37.59 11.38 17.69
CA ALA A 151 38.75 12.15 18.04
C ALA A 151 38.60 13.61 17.64
N VAL A 152 39.15 14.52 18.43
CA VAL A 152 39.31 15.90 18.03
C VAL A 152 40.66 16.01 17.34
N VAL A 153 40.68 16.26 16.04
CA VAL A 153 41.86 16.45 15.25
C VAL A 153 41.93 17.93 14.86
N ASN A 154 42.96 18.64 15.33
CA ASN A 154 43.17 20.07 15.03
C ASN A 154 41.90 20.93 15.31
N GLU A 155 41.31 20.82 16.51
CA GLU A 155 40.09 21.52 16.96
C GLU A 155 38.81 21.17 16.21
N ASN A 156 38.84 20.28 15.22
CA ASN A 156 37.67 19.81 14.51
C ASN A 156 37.25 18.42 15.01
N PRO A 157 36.01 18.25 15.50
CA PRO A 157 35.52 16.94 15.88
C PRO A 157 35.47 16.03 14.65
N LYS A 158 36.00 14.81 14.79
CA LYS A 158 35.94 13.77 13.76
C LYS A 158 35.32 12.52 14.37
N ILE A 159 34.24 12.09 13.78
CA ILE A 159 33.49 10.91 14.18
C ILE A 159 33.56 9.89 13.05
N ASP A 160 34.18 8.77 13.31
CA ASP A 160 34.26 7.65 12.37
C ASP A 160 33.23 6.58 12.80
N VAL A 161 32.38 6.19 11.87
CA VAL A 161 31.30 5.23 12.11
C VAL A 161 31.35 4.14 11.05
N GLN A 162 31.35 2.90 11.50
CA GLN A 162 31.18 1.74 10.65
C GLN A 162 29.70 1.36 10.61
N LEU A 163 29.17 1.23 9.41
CA LEU A 163 27.79 0.86 9.14
C LEU A 163 27.78 -0.45 8.35
N MET A 164 26.92 -1.38 8.73
CA MET A 164 26.59 -2.49 7.86
C MET A 164 25.30 -2.15 7.12
N LEU A 165 25.40 -1.98 5.82
CA LEU A 165 24.31 -1.64 4.92
C LEU A 165 23.89 -2.88 4.13
N SER A 166 22.61 -3.13 3.98
CA SER A 166 22.11 -4.15 3.07
C SER A 166 21.07 -3.60 2.11
N THR A 167 20.99 -4.23 0.95
CA THR A 167 19.92 -4.02 -0.03
C THR A 167 19.51 -5.37 -0.61
N VAL A 168 18.31 -5.43 -1.19
CA VAL A 168 17.77 -6.63 -1.79
C VAL A 168 17.50 -6.42 -3.28
N LEU A 169 17.81 -7.43 -4.09
CA LEU A 169 17.47 -7.50 -5.50
C LEU A 169 16.46 -8.63 -5.69
N MET A 170 15.32 -8.33 -6.28
CA MET A 170 14.34 -9.36 -6.61
C MET A 170 14.82 -10.18 -7.81
N LYS A 171 14.65 -11.49 -7.76
CA LYS A 171 14.87 -12.38 -8.90
C LYS A 171 13.66 -12.34 -9.83
N ASP A 172 13.90 -12.38 -11.14
CA ASP A 172 12.86 -12.50 -12.17
C ASP A 172 12.28 -13.90 -12.20
#